data_af0bc56b4c38e291ca0e8560246c5043
#
_entry.id   af0bc56b4c38e291ca0e8560246c5043
#
_cell.length_a   1.000
_cell.length_b   1.000
_cell.length_c   1.000
_cell.angle_alpha   90.00
_cell.angle_beta   90.00
_cell.angle_gamma   90.00
#
_symmetry.space_group_name_H-M   'P 1'
#
loop_
_entity.id
_entity.type
_entity.pdbx_description
1 polymer ?
#
loop_
_entity_poly.entity_id
_entity_poly.type
_entity_poly.pdbx_seq_one_letter_code
_entity_poly.pdbx_strand_id
1 'polypeptide(L)'
;MSDELSSFKPTPAASLSVLSRVKLLSVDVDGVLTDGGIYYTDDGNTLRKFNAKDGMGLVMLRQAGIMVTIISAGAPGAIEHRAKRLGIEHVYTDVHDKLTFFQDLTQKLVVDIADTAHMGDDVNDLPLMRAAGISITTADAVSAVACEADITTVRRGGEAAVREVCDAILAARESA
;
A
#
# COMPACT_ATOMS: atom_id res chain seq x y z
N MET A 1 -8.81 -0.19 -22.77
CA MET A 1 -8.05 -0.91 -21.73
C MET A 1 -6.53 -0.77 -21.84
N SER A 2 -5.99 -0.25 -22.93
CA SER A 2 -4.53 -0.10 -23.16
C SER A 2 -3.91 1.21 -22.65
N ASP A 3 -4.70 2.21 -22.30
CA ASP A 3 -4.20 3.55 -21.92
C ASP A 3 -3.90 3.73 -20.40
N GLU A 4 -4.46 2.90 -19.53
CA GLU A 4 -4.25 3.05 -18.07
C GLU A 4 -2.87 2.55 -17.60
N LEU A 5 -2.26 1.62 -18.33
CA LEU A 5 -0.92 1.11 -18.05
C LEU A 5 0.21 2.06 -18.51
N SER A 6 -0.09 3.02 -19.38
CA SER A 6 0.92 3.95 -19.93
C SER A 6 1.34 5.05 -18.95
N SER A 7 0.58 5.28 -17.88
CA SER A 7 0.87 6.29 -16.85
C SER A 7 1.76 5.77 -15.71
N PHE A 8 1.83 4.45 -15.55
CA PHE A 8 2.69 3.80 -14.56
C PHE A 8 4.15 3.91 -15.02
N LYS A 9 5.02 4.55 -14.24
CA LYS A 9 6.46 4.60 -14.51
C LYS A 9 7.18 3.57 -13.64
N PRO A 10 7.30 2.31 -14.08
CA PRO A 10 8.21 1.38 -13.41
C PRO A 10 9.65 1.87 -13.66
N THR A 11 10.49 1.81 -12.65
CA THR A 11 11.93 1.86 -12.87
C THR A 11 12.32 0.68 -13.78
N PRO A 12 13.43 0.75 -14.55
CA PRO A 12 13.81 -0.31 -15.51
C PRO A 12 13.92 -1.72 -14.91
N ALA A 13 14.00 -1.85 -13.58
CA ALA A 13 14.12 -3.12 -12.89
C ALA A 13 12.77 -3.78 -12.57
N ALA A 14 11.68 -3.04 -12.49
CA ALA A 14 10.37 -3.58 -12.16
C ALA A 14 9.54 -3.81 -13.44
N SER A 15 9.64 -4.99 -14.02
CA SER A 15 8.74 -5.37 -15.10
C SER A 15 7.33 -5.58 -14.53
N LEU A 16 6.28 -5.25 -15.31
CA LEU A 16 4.88 -5.55 -14.97
C LEU A 16 4.66 -7.03 -14.60
N SER A 17 5.55 -7.94 -15.09
CA SER A 17 5.52 -9.37 -14.74
C SER A 17 5.76 -9.65 -13.26
N VAL A 18 6.42 -8.75 -12.50
CA VAL A 18 6.61 -8.93 -11.06
C VAL A 18 5.29 -8.69 -10.32
N LEU A 19 4.46 -7.77 -10.79
CA LEU A 19 3.15 -7.50 -10.19
C LEU A 19 2.19 -8.69 -10.28
N SER A 20 2.30 -9.54 -11.32
CA SER A 20 1.45 -10.73 -11.46
C SER A 20 1.67 -11.77 -10.35
N ARG A 21 2.84 -11.76 -9.71
CA ARG A 21 3.21 -12.68 -8.63
C ARG A 21 2.72 -12.23 -7.25
N VAL A 22 2.27 -10.98 -7.11
CA VAL A 22 1.86 -10.41 -5.81
C VAL A 22 0.71 -11.20 -5.22
N LYS A 23 0.93 -11.77 -4.05
CA LYS A 23 -0.06 -12.52 -3.24
C LYS A 23 -0.55 -11.71 -2.05
N LEU A 24 0.24 -10.75 -1.58
CA LEU A 24 -0.05 -9.87 -0.45
C LEU A 24 0.38 -8.44 -0.78
N LEU A 25 -0.57 -7.51 -0.75
CA LEU A 25 -0.29 -6.07 -0.76
C LEU A 25 -0.36 -5.53 0.67
N SER A 26 0.74 -4.96 1.13
CA SER A 26 0.83 -4.19 2.36
C SER A 26 0.80 -2.70 2.05
N VAL A 27 0.00 -1.93 2.77
CA VAL A 27 -0.10 -0.48 2.58
C VAL A 27 0.06 0.26 3.92
N ASP A 28 0.80 1.36 3.90
CA ASP A 28 0.75 2.35 4.97
C ASP A 28 -0.54 3.18 4.89
N VAL A 29 -0.76 4.04 5.85
CA VAL A 29 -1.98 4.86 5.93
C VAL A 29 -1.71 6.33 5.66
N ASP A 30 -0.93 6.98 6.52
CA ASP A 30 -0.72 8.42 6.46
C ASP A 30 0.27 8.75 5.33
N GLY A 31 -0.19 9.46 4.28
CA GLY A 31 0.57 9.72 3.05
C GLY A 31 0.39 8.68 1.93
N VAL A 32 -0.27 7.53 2.20
CA VAL A 32 -0.58 6.50 1.21
C VAL A 32 -2.08 6.37 0.98
N LEU A 33 -2.84 5.89 1.99
CA LEU A 33 -4.31 5.83 1.96
C LEU A 33 -4.98 7.18 2.24
N THR A 34 -4.22 8.12 2.80
CA THR A 34 -4.61 9.51 3.05
C THR A 34 -3.62 10.46 2.36
N ASP A 35 -3.91 11.72 2.39
CA ASP A 35 -3.02 12.79 1.88
C ASP A 35 -1.94 13.21 2.90
N GLY A 36 -1.71 12.42 3.95
CA GLY A 36 -0.75 12.71 5.01
C GLY A 36 -1.21 13.79 6.01
N GLY A 37 -2.33 14.46 5.74
CA GLY A 37 -2.91 15.43 6.66
C GLY A 37 -3.56 14.78 7.87
N ILE A 38 -3.16 15.18 9.07
CA ILE A 38 -3.76 14.74 10.32
C ILE A 38 -4.49 15.93 10.95
N TYR A 39 -5.81 15.79 11.10
CA TYR A 39 -6.66 16.76 11.76
C TYR A 39 -6.83 16.38 13.22
N TYR A 40 -6.58 17.32 14.12
CA TYR A 40 -6.84 17.14 15.54
C TYR A 40 -8.08 17.95 15.94
N THR A 41 -8.93 17.33 16.73
CA THR A 41 -10.02 18.02 17.42
C THR A 41 -9.52 18.57 18.76
N ASP A 42 -10.24 19.51 19.36
CA ASP A 42 -9.83 20.14 20.65
C ASP A 42 -9.78 19.12 21.81
N ASP A 43 -10.51 18.01 21.70
CA ASP A 43 -10.49 16.91 22.67
C ASP A 43 -9.44 15.82 22.34
N GLY A 44 -8.56 16.08 21.34
CA GLY A 44 -7.43 15.24 21.01
C GLY A 44 -7.74 14.06 20.08
N ASN A 45 -8.98 13.92 19.58
CA ASN A 45 -9.28 12.89 18.58
C ASN A 45 -8.66 13.26 17.22
N THR A 46 -8.30 12.25 16.44
CA THR A 46 -7.75 12.43 15.10
C THR A 46 -8.78 12.09 14.02
N LEU A 47 -8.80 12.90 12.97
CA LEU A 47 -9.60 12.64 11.77
C LEU A 47 -8.66 12.42 10.59
N ARG A 48 -9.02 11.50 9.68
CA ARG A 48 -8.31 11.19 8.45
C ARG A 48 -9.26 11.20 7.26
N LYS A 49 -8.78 11.74 6.14
CA LYS A 49 -9.52 11.74 4.87
C LYS A 49 -9.06 10.57 4.00
N PHE A 50 -9.90 9.55 3.85
CA PHE A 50 -9.68 8.42 2.95
C PHE A 50 -10.35 8.64 1.60
N ASN A 51 -9.75 8.11 0.54
CA ASN A 51 -10.32 8.14 -0.80
C ASN A 51 -11.21 6.91 -1.04
N ALA A 52 -12.37 7.14 -1.65
CA ALA A 52 -13.30 6.05 -1.95
C ALA A 52 -12.77 5.11 -3.05
N LYS A 53 -12.01 5.64 -4.03
CA LYS A 53 -11.43 4.85 -5.13
C LYS A 53 -10.36 3.89 -4.61
N ASP A 54 -9.51 4.32 -3.67
CA ASP A 54 -8.51 3.47 -3.02
C ASP A 54 -9.18 2.30 -2.29
N GLY A 55 -10.24 2.61 -1.54
CA GLY A 55 -11.00 1.56 -0.87
C GLY A 55 -11.61 0.55 -1.84
N MET A 56 -12.14 0.99 -2.97
CA MET A 56 -12.68 0.07 -3.99
C MET A 56 -11.57 -0.77 -4.61
N GLY A 57 -10.38 -0.22 -4.88
CA GLY A 57 -9.23 -0.98 -5.38
C GLY A 57 -8.85 -2.12 -4.45
N LEU A 58 -8.73 -1.84 -3.15
CA LEU A 58 -8.42 -2.86 -2.14
C LEU A 58 -9.50 -3.97 -2.07
N VAL A 59 -10.78 -3.61 -2.20
CA VAL A 59 -11.88 -4.59 -2.27
C VAL A 59 -11.74 -5.47 -3.51
N MET A 60 -11.42 -4.90 -4.68
CA MET A 60 -11.22 -5.65 -5.92
C MET A 60 -10.05 -6.62 -5.83
N LEU A 61 -8.91 -6.22 -5.24
CA LEU A 61 -7.78 -7.12 -5.00
C LEU A 61 -8.18 -8.31 -4.13
N ARG A 62 -8.90 -8.06 -3.04
CA ARG A 62 -9.37 -9.13 -2.16
C ARG A 62 -10.33 -10.09 -2.87
N GLN A 63 -11.23 -9.57 -3.69
CA GLN A 63 -12.13 -10.39 -4.52
C GLN A 63 -11.38 -11.26 -5.55
N ALA A 64 -10.21 -10.77 -6.01
CA ALA A 64 -9.31 -11.52 -6.88
C ALA A 64 -8.39 -12.51 -6.13
N GLY A 65 -8.58 -12.68 -4.81
CA GLY A 65 -7.80 -13.60 -3.97
C GLY A 65 -6.43 -13.09 -3.56
N ILE A 66 -6.17 -11.78 -3.69
CA ILE A 66 -4.94 -11.15 -3.20
C ILE A 66 -5.17 -10.66 -1.78
N MET A 67 -4.31 -11.05 -0.86
CA MET A 67 -4.38 -10.58 0.52
C MET A 67 -4.02 -9.10 0.59
N VAL A 68 -4.70 -8.38 1.48
CA VAL A 68 -4.42 -6.97 1.77
C VAL A 68 -4.16 -6.83 3.27
N THR A 69 -3.09 -6.15 3.61
CA THR A 69 -2.79 -5.75 4.99
C THR A 69 -2.54 -4.25 5.09
N ILE A 70 -2.97 -3.66 6.18
CA ILE A 70 -2.66 -2.27 6.56
C ILE A 70 -1.70 -2.34 7.75
N ILE A 71 -0.55 -1.68 7.61
CA ILE A 71 0.47 -1.60 8.67
C ILE A 71 0.85 -0.13 8.85
N SER A 72 0.46 0.46 9.97
CA SER A 72 0.64 1.87 10.24
C SER A 72 1.28 2.12 11.61
N ALA A 73 2.14 3.13 11.70
CA ALA A 73 2.62 3.65 12.98
C ALA A 73 1.57 4.55 13.67
N GLY A 74 0.52 4.91 12.95
CA GLY A 74 -0.57 5.73 13.46
C GLY A 74 -1.48 4.99 14.44
N ALA A 75 -2.11 5.74 15.34
CA ALA A 75 -3.06 5.22 16.32
C ALA A 75 -4.31 4.61 15.63
N PRO A 76 -4.99 3.64 16.28
CA PRO A 76 -6.18 2.97 15.78
C PRO A 76 -7.34 3.95 15.47
N GLY A 77 -8.58 3.57 15.65
CA GLY A 77 -9.76 4.44 15.50
C GLY A 77 -10.17 4.59 14.03
N ALA A 78 -9.86 5.71 13.37
CA ALA A 78 -10.26 5.95 11.99
C ALA A 78 -9.72 4.89 11.01
N ILE A 79 -8.50 4.37 11.27
CA ILE A 79 -7.86 3.33 10.47
C ILE A 79 -8.65 2.03 10.55
N GLU A 80 -8.87 1.55 11.76
CA GLU A 80 -9.62 0.29 12.01
C GLU A 80 -11.07 0.39 11.50
N HIS A 81 -11.71 1.56 11.72
CA HIS A 81 -13.07 1.77 11.24
C HIS A 81 -13.13 1.71 9.70
N ARG A 82 -12.17 2.33 9.01
CA ARG A 82 -12.07 2.28 7.55
C ARG A 82 -11.82 0.86 7.05
N ALA A 83 -10.87 0.16 7.63
CA ALA A 83 -10.52 -1.21 7.28
C ALA A 83 -11.70 -2.18 7.46
N LYS A 84 -12.41 -2.07 8.59
CA LYS A 84 -13.63 -2.85 8.85
C LYS A 84 -14.70 -2.64 7.77
N ARG A 85 -14.91 -1.39 7.32
CA ARG A 85 -15.87 -1.09 6.23
C ARG A 85 -15.45 -1.68 4.88
N LEU A 86 -14.15 -1.87 4.65
CA LEU A 86 -13.61 -2.50 3.44
C LEU A 86 -13.50 -4.02 3.59
N GLY A 87 -13.79 -4.57 4.76
CA GLY A 87 -13.65 -5.99 5.08
C GLY A 87 -12.19 -6.46 5.12
N ILE A 88 -11.22 -5.56 5.36
CA ILE A 88 -9.81 -5.90 5.51
C ILE A 88 -9.63 -6.46 6.93
N GLU A 89 -9.15 -7.70 7.04
CA GLU A 89 -8.99 -8.41 8.31
C GLU A 89 -7.62 -8.15 8.95
N HIS A 90 -6.59 -7.98 8.12
CA HIS A 90 -5.21 -7.77 8.55
C HIS A 90 -4.92 -6.28 8.68
N VAL A 91 -5.21 -5.72 9.85
CA VAL A 91 -5.02 -4.30 10.16
C VAL A 91 -4.23 -4.16 11.45
N TYR A 92 -3.14 -3.44 11.37
CA TYR A 92 -2.19 -3.29 12.46
C TYR A 92 -1.80 -1.83 12.60
N THR A 93 -2.03 -1.28 13.77
CA THR A 93 -1.78 0.12 14.15
C THR A 93 -0.74 0.17 15.26
N ASP A 94 -0.17 1.34 15.52
CA ASP A 94 0.92 1.53 16.50
C ASP A 94 2.15 0.65 16.21
N VAL A 95 2.39 0.27 14.93
CA VAL A 95 3.53 -0.55 14.51
C VAL A 95 4.70 0.34 14.13
N HIS A 96 5.71 0.44 15.01
CA HIS A 96 6.90 1.25 14.76
C HIS A 96 8.01 0.47 14.05
N ASP A 97 8.19 -0.81 14.34
CA ASP A 97 9.09 -1.71 13.59
C ASP A 97 8.28 -2.51 12.56
N LYS A 98 8.00 -1.84 11.44
CA LYS A 98 7.21 -2.43 10.35
C LYS A 98 7.88 -3.66 9.73
N LEU A 99 9.21 -3.69 9.63
CA LEU A 99 9.94 -4.80 9.01
C LEU A 99 9.80 -6.09 9.81
N THR A 100 10.18 -6.07 11.08
CA THR A 100 10.10 -7.27 11.94
C THR A 100 8.66 -7.76 12.01
N PHE A 101 7.72 -6.84 12.19
CA PHE A 101 6.29 -7.17 12.22
C PHE A 101 5.82 -7.85 10.91
N PHE A 102 6.22 -7.32 9.76
CA PHE A 102 5.81 -7.87 8.46
C PHE A 102 6.42 -9.24 8.17
N GLN A 103 7.67 -9.46 8.57
CA GLN A 103 8.31 -10.77 8.46
C GLN A 103 7.56 -11.84 9.25
N ASP A 104 7.18 -11.53 10.49
CA ASP A 104 6.36 -12.42 11.33
C ASP A 104 4.98 -12.67 10.71
N LEU A 105 4.37 -11.63 10.14
CA LEU A 105 3.07 -11.71 9.51
C LEU A 105 3.11 -12.61 8.27
N THR A 106 4.10 -12.44 7.38
CA THR A 106 4.24 -13.25 6.17
C THR A 106 4.46 -14.72 6.49
N GLN A 107 5.22 -15.04 7.55
CA GLN A 107 5.39 -16.41 8.04
C GLN A 107 4.04 -17.01 8.51
N LYS A 108 3.26 -16.25 9.30
CA LYS A 108 1.93 -16.69 9.78
C LYS A 108 0.94 -16.91 8.65
N LEU A 109 1.00 -16.08 7.61
CA LEU A 109 0.13 -16.17 6.43
C LEU A 109 0.63 -17.17 5.38
N VAL A 110 1.81 -17.76 5.58
CA VAL A 110 2.46 -18.68 4.64
C VAL A 110 2.64 -18.03 3.26
N VAL A 111 3.07 -16.78 3.23
CA VAL A 111 3.38 -16.03 2.00
C VAL A 111 4.88 -15.79 1.93
N ASP A 112 5.49 -16.13 0.80
CA ASP A 112 6.88 -15.74 0.55
C ASP A 112 6.98 -14.22 0.45
N ILE A 113 7.93 -13.63 1.16
CA ILE A 113 8.16 -12.17 1.14
C ILE A 113 8.48 -11.68 -0.29
N ALA A 114 9.06 -12.53 -1.14
CA ALA A 114 9.30 -12.24 -2.55
C ALA A 114 8.01 -12.11 -3.39
N ASP A 115 6.89 -12.62 -2.90
CA ASP A 115 5.57 -12.51 -3.54
C ASP A 115 4.71 -11.42 -2.87
N THR A 116 5.33 -10.47 -2.17
CA THR A 116 4.65 -9.36 -1.54
C THR A 116 4.95 -8.02 -2.22
N ALA A 117 4.03 -7.08 -2.09
CA ALA A 117 4.26 -5.68 -2.39
C ALA A 117 4.06 -4.84 -1.12
N HIS A 118 4.88 -3.82 -0.91
CA HIS A 118 4.64 -2.83 0.12
C HIS A 118 4.57 -1.43 -0.48
N MET A 119 3.57 -0.66 -0.07
CA MET A 119 3.40 0.73 -0.46
C MET A 119 3.55 1.64 0.76
N GLY A 120 4.57 2.48 0.73
CA GLY A 120 4.93 3.45 1.76
C GLY A 120 5.36 4.79 1.17
N ASP A 121 5.45 5.85 1.97
CA ASP A 121 5.78 7.19 1.51
C ASP A 121 6.86 7.89 2.34
N ASP A 122 7.19 7.41 3.53
CA ASP A 122 8.17 8.04 4.41
C ASP A 122 9.24 7.05 4.88
N VAL A 123 10.29 7.57 5.51
CA VAL A 123 11.52 6.84 5.87
C VAL A 123 11.30 5.64 6.81
N ASN A 124 10.24 5.65 7.60
CA ASN A 124 9.85 4.53 8.44
C ASN A 124 9.38 3.30 7.64
N ASP A 125 9.05 3.45 6.35
CA ASP A 125 8.69 2.35 5.45
C ASP A 125 9.91 1.72 4.77
N LEU A 126 11.02 2.45 4.65
CA LEU A 126 12.20 2.00 3.90
C LEU A 126 12.69 0.61 4.29
N PRO A 127 12.81 0.23 5.59
CA PRO A 127 13.26 -1.11 5.95
C PRO A 127 12.35 -2.21 5.38
N LEU A 128 11.02 -2.01 5.43
CA LEU A 128 10.06 -2.95 4.90
C LEU A 128 10.05 -2.94 3.36
N MET A 129 10.11 -1.76 2.74
CA MET A 129 10.19 -1.63 1.29
C MET A 129 11.36 -2.40 0.68
N ARG A 130 12.54 -2.33 1.31
CA ARG A 130 13.75 -3.06 0.88
C ARG A 130 13.63 -4.58 1.01
N ALA A 131 12.77 -5.07 1.89
CA ALA A 131 12.59 -6.49 2.15
C ALA A 131 11.45 -7.10 1.32
N ALA A 132 10.45 -6.32 0.95
CA ALA A 132 9.32 -6.77 0.14
C ALA A 132 9.77 -7.18 -1.27
N GLY A 133 9.00 -8.05 -1.93
CA GLY A 133 9.25 -8.48 -3.30
C GLY A 133 9.17 -7.34 -4.30
N ILE A 134 8.37 -6.31 -4.02
CA ILE A 134 8.32 -5.07 -4.79
C ILE A 134 7.95 -3.90 -3.87
N SER A 135 8.71 -2.82 -3.99
CA SER A 135 8.49 -1.57 -3.26
C SER A 135 7.77 -0.55 -4.11
N ILE A 136 6.73 0.07 -3.55
CA ILE A 136 5.89 1.03 -4.27
C ILE A 136 5.76 2.30 -3.43
N THR A 137 5.71 3.45 -4.09
CA THR A 137 5.51 4.72 -3.39
C THR A 137 4.57 5.65 -4.14
N THR A 138 4.11 6.71 -3.45
CA THR A 138 3.24 7.75 -4.01
C THR A 138 4.05 8.83 -4.74
N ALA A 139 3.39 9.60 -5.63
CA ALA A 139 4.03 10.68 -6.39
C ALA A 139 4.58 11.80 -5.50
N ASP A 140 4.12 11.91 -4.28
CA ASP A 140 4.47 12.94 -3.29
C ASP A 140 5.23 12.39 -2.07
N ALA A 141 5.72 11.16 -2.16
CA ALA A 141 6.59 10.57 -1.14
C ALA A 141 7.86 11.42 -0.90
N VAL A 142 8.42 11.29 0.28
CA VAL A 142 9.70 11.95 0.57
C VAL A 142 10.80 11.45 -0.37
N SER A 143 11.74 12.34 -0.73
CA SER A 143 12.77 12.05 -1.74
C SER A 143 13.57 10.79 -1.45
N ALA A 144 13.86 10.50 -0.17
CA ALA A 144 14.60 9.30 0.22
C ALA A 144 13.87 8.01 -0.17
N VAL A 145 12.54 7.98 -0.05
CA VAL A 145 11.71 6.85 -0.44
C VAL A 145 11.55 6.78 -1.95
N ALA A 146 11.27 7.92 -2.60
CA ALA A 146 11.09 7.99 -4.04
C ALA A 146 12.34 7.52 -4.83
N CYS A 147 13.55 7.70 -4.26
CA CYS A 147 14.79 7.24 -4.87
C CYS A 147 15.03 5.73 -4.79
N GLU A 148 14.41 5.06 -3.82
CA GLU A 148 14.62 3.63 -3.55
C GLU A 148 13.45 2.75 -4.04
N ALA A 149 12.27 3.32 -4.24
CA ALA A 149 11.11 2.55 -4.66
C ALA A 149 11.25 2.00 -6.09
N ASP A 150 10.82 0.75 -6.29
CA ASP A 150 10.76 0.12 -7.62
C ASP A 150 9.70 0.77 -8.50
N ILE A 151 8.60 1.24 -7.89
CA ILE A 151 7.49 1.87 -8.60
C ILE A 151 7.06 3.14 -7.85
N THR A 152 6.91 4.23 -8.61
CA THR A 152 6.29 5.47 -8.13
C THR A 152 4.98 5.67 -8.87
N THR A 153 3.86 5.88 -8.14
CA THR A 153 2.57 6.19 -8.76
C THR A 153 2.56 7.57 -9.39
N VAL A 154 1.67 7.78 -10.36
CA VAL A 154 1.42 9.12 -10.92
C VAL A 154 0.55 9.94 -9.97
N ARG A 155 -0.30 9.26 -9.19
CA ARG A 155 -1.21 9.88 -8.23
C ARG A 155 -0.53 10.04 -6.88
N ARG A 156 -0.98 11.08 -6.16
CA ARG A 156 -0.54 11.36 -4.79
C ARG A 156 -1.26 10.46 -3.80
N GLY A 157 -0.70 10.34 -2.60
CA GLY A 157 -1.36 9.69 -1.48
C GLY A 157 -2.74 10.30 -1.21
N GLY A 158 -3.73 9.45 -0.89
CA GLY A 158 -5.10 9.87 -0.70
C GLY A 158 -5.84 10.40 -1.95
N GLU A 159 -5.19 10.35 -3.12
CA GLU A 159 -5.76 10.81 -4.40
C GLU A 159 -5.90 9.67 -5.41
N ALA A 160 -6.18 8.48 -4.94
CA ALA A 160 -6.30 7.24 -5.70
C ALA A 160 -4.95 6.64 -6.17
N ALA A 161 -3.86 6.85 -5.45
CA ALA A 161 -2.57 6.20 -5.69
C ALA A 161 -2.66 4.69 -5.42
N VAL A 162 -3.29 4.28 -4.32
CA VAL A 162 -3.51 2.86 -4.00
C VAL A 162 -4.42 2.21 -5.04
N ARG A 163 -5.41 2.93 -5.56
CA ARG A 163 -6.25 2.42 -6.65
C ARG A 163 -5.42 2.16 -7.92
N GLU A 164 -4.51 3.05 -8.28
CA GLU A 164 -3.61 2.88 -9.42
C GLU A 164 -2.79 1.58 -9.29
N VAL A 165 -2.23 1.31 -8.11
CA VAL A 165 -1.50 0.08 -7.81
C VAL A 165 -2.39 -1.15 -7.91
N CYS A 166 -3.59 -1.09 -7.34
CA CYS A 166 -4.54 -2.21 -7.39
C CYS A 166 -4.91 -2.58 -8.83
N ASP A 167 -5.21 -1.58 -9.66
CA ASP A 167 -5.54 -1.78 -11.07
C ASP A 167 -4.36 -2.39 -11.85
N ALA A 168 -3.11 -1.94 -11.56
CA ALA A 168 -1.91 -2.48 -12.18
C ALA A 168 -1.65 -3.95 -11.80
N ILE A 169 -1.84 -4.32 -10.53
CA ILE A 169 -1.69 -5.72 -10.07
C ILE A 169 -2.73 -6.62 -10.75
N LEU A 170 -4.00 -6.18 -10.81
CA LEU A 170 -5.08 -6.95 -11.45
C LEU A 170 -4.81 -7.15 -12.94
N ALA A 171 -4.44 -6.08 -13.66
CA ALA A 171 -4.12 -6.15 -15.09
C ALA A 171 -2.91 -7.06 -15.37
N ALA A 172 -1.88 -7.03 -14.51
CA ALA A 172 -0.72 -7.91 -14.64
C ALA A 172 -1.09 -9.40 -14.48
N ARG A 173 -2.05 -9.72 -13.60
CA ARG A 173 -2.53 -11.11 -13.40
C ARG A 173 -3.40 -11.61 -14.54
N GLU A 174 -4.19 -10.73 -15.17
CA GLU A 174 -5.01 -11.10 -16.34
C GLU A 174 -4.14 -11.38 -17.58
N SER A 175 -2.91 -10.86 -17.59
CA SER A 175 -1.97 -10.96 -18.73
C SER A 175 -0.96 -12.11 -18.58
N ALA A 176 -0.91 -12.78 -17.43
CA ALA A 176 0.04 -13.84 -17.09
C ALA A 176 -0.59 -15.23 -17.29
#